data_242e87c48b4d14587fd9e90c755c7a1b
#
_entry.id   242e87c48b4d14587fd9e90c755c7a1b
#
_cell.length_a   1.000
_cell.length_b   1.000
_cell.length_c   1.000
_cell.angle_alpha   90.00
_cell.angle_beta   90.00
_cell.angle_gamma   90.00
#
_symmetry.space_group_name_H-M   'P 1'
#
loop_
_entity.id
_entity.type
_entity.pdbx_description
1 polymer ?
#
loop_
_entity_poly.entity_id
_entity_poly.type
_entity_poly.pdbx_seq_one_letter_code
_entity_poly.pdbx_strand_id
1 'polypeptide(L)'
;MTVNLERRSPVTLKGRPAKTEIRDGWRIVSRYSGNAQGPHIIDLSHFSRWDIQDDALEQVEPYGSKIPAKPGQIFMDINLLIGRLNRTQAIAWHFAPEKPVFPQTKAFTDITDAAVAIALTGPWVFDLAEKLCALDLSEPDKNPPFLVQGPFSHVPCHIWVLHHEDSRGCIALTCSRGYAGDMVNGVLEAGAQWGILPEGEDRFRSWMGW
;
A
#
# COMPACT_ATOMS: atom_id res chain seq x y z
N MET A 1 -7.90 -5.68 -34.09
CA MET A 1 -6.59 -5.61 -33.41
C MET A 1 -6.84 -5.11 -32.01
N THR A 2 -6.74 -5.96 -31.00
CA THR A 2 -6.84 -5.55 -29.60
C THR A 2 -5.51 -4.88 -29.25
N VAL A 3 -5.52 -3.56 -29.06
CA VAL A 3 -4.35 -2.85 -28.55
C VAL A 3 -4.14 -3.30 -27.11
N ASN A 4 -3.10 -4.07 -26.89
CA ASN A 4 -2.73 -4.49 -25.54
C ASN A 4 -2.06 -3.27 -24.88
N LEU A 5 -2.83 -2.48 -24.13
CA LEU A 5 -2.34 -1.30 -23.42
C LEU A 5 -1.44 -1.77 -22.26
N GLU A 6 -0.16 -1.43 -22.32
CA GLU A 6 0.77 -1.65 -21.21
C GLU A 6 0.48 -0.61 -20.12
N ARG A 7 0.15 -1.07 -18.93
CA ARG A 7 -0.02 -0.24 -17.74
C ARG A 7 1.34 -0.07 -17.07
N ARG A 8 1.67 1.15 -16.71
CA ARG A 8 2.96 1.46 -16.07
C ARG A 8 2.76 1.99 -14.67
N SER A 9 3.52 1.42 -13.74
CA SER A 9 3.59 1.99 -12.41
C SER A 9 4.17 3.41 -12.46
N PRO A 10 3.62 4.34 -11.67
CA PRO A 10 4.23 5.65 -11.47
C PRO A 10 5.48 5.58 -10.58
N VAL A 11 5.70 4.46 -9.90
CA VAL A 11 6.85 4.22 -9.02
C VAL A 11 8.04 3.78 -9.85
N THR A 12 9.17 4.47 -9.69
CA THR A 12 10.44 4.11 -10.33
C THR A 12 11.48 3.82 -9.26
N LEU A 13 11.84 2.56 -9.11
CA LEU A 13 12.85 2.10 -8.16
C LEU A 13 14.15 1.73 -8.90
N LYS A 14 15.27 2.23 -8.39
CA LYS A 14 16.59 1.92 -8.93
C LYS A 14 17.07 0.59 -8.35
N GLY A 15 17.04 -0.46 -9.13
CA GLY A 15 17.50 -1.79 -8.76
C GLY A 15 17.54 -2.71 -9.98
N ARG A 16 18.23 -3.83 -9.89
CA ARG A 16 18.25 -4.84 -10.95
C ARG A 16 17.15 -5.87 -10.68
N PRO A 17 16.08 -5.91 -11.48
CA PRO A 17 15.06 -6.94 -11.34
C PRO A 17 15.68 -8.34 -11.55
N ALA A 18 15.38 -9.26 -10.64
CA ALA A 18 15.72 -10.68 -10.77
C ALA A 18 14.56 -11.48 -11.37
N LYS A 19 13.33 -11.05 -11.08
CA LYS A 19 12.12 -11.66 -11.63
C LYS A 19 11.07 -10.58 -11.93
N THR A 20 10.51 -10.62 -13.14
CA THR A 20 9.41 -9.75 -13.56
C THR A 20 8.31 -10.58 -14.20
N GLU A 21 7.10 -10.09 -14.12
CA GLU A 21 5.94 -10.68 -14.80
C GLU A 21 5.01 -9.60 -15.34
N ILE A 22 4.10 -9.98 -16.23
CA ILE A 22 3.03 -9.11 -16.69
C ILE A 22 1.71 -9.68 -16.17
N ARG A 23 0.96 -8.85 -15.42
CA ARG A 23 -0.33 -9.21 -14.86
C ARG A 23 -1.30 -8.06 -15.09
N ASP A 24 -2.45 -8.30 -15.73
CA ASP A 24 -3.45 -7.28 -16.10
C ASP A 24 -2.83 -6.04 -16.80
N GLY A 25 -1.86 -6.28 -17.70
CA GLY A 25 -1.13 -5.24 -18.40
C GLY A 25 -0.04 -4.52 -17.59
N TRP A 26 0.07 -4.76 -16.29
CA TRP A 26 1.15 -4.20 -15.46
C TRP A 26 2.43 -5.02 -15.58
N ARG A 27 3.55 -4.32 -15.76
CA ARG A 27 4.88 -4.91 -15.55
C ARG A 27 5.23 -4.86 -14.08
N ILE A 28 5.25 -6.01 -13.43
CA ILE A 28 5.50 -6.16 -12.00
C ILE A 28 6.90 -6.70 -11.78
N VAL A 29 7.64 -6.13 -10.83
CA VAL A 29 8.88 -6.73 -10.33
C VAL A 29 8.52 -7.56 -9.11
N SER A 30 8.54 -8.89 -9.26
CA SER A 30 8.26 -9.79 -8.15
C SER A 30 9.48 -10.02 -7.25
N ARG A 31 10.71 -9.81 -7.79
CA ARG A 31 11.95 -9.88 -7.01
C ARG A 31 13.04 -9.01 -7.59
N TYR A 32 13.82 -8.35 -6.72
CA TYR A 32 15.09 -7.71 -7.09
C TYR A 32 16.28 -8.60 -6.76
N SER A 33 17.42 -8.34 -7.44
CA SER A 33 18.70 -8.99 -7.14
C SER A 33 19.34 -8.30 -5.93
N GLY A 34 19.80 -9.08 -4.98
CA GLY A 34 20.44 -8.61 -3.76
C GLY A 34 19.80 -9.23 -2.51
N ASN A 35 20.51 -9.15 -1.41
CA ASN A 35 20.02 -9.62 -0.12
C ASN A 35 20.43 -8.57 0.92
N ALA A 36 19.53 -7.62 1.20
CA ALA A 36 19.79 -6.58 2.19
C ALA A 36 19.10 -6.90 3.50
N GLN A 37 19.73 -6.49 4.60
CA GLN A 37 19.17 -6.57 5.95
C GLN A 37 18.45 -5.28 6.37
N GLY A 38 18.48 -4.23 5.54
CA GLY A 38 17.87 -2.93 5.80
C GLY A 38 16.37 -2.90 5.55
N PRO A 39 15.77 -1.71 5.69
CA PRO A 39 14.39 -1.51 5.29
C PRO A 39 14.24 -1.63 3.76
N HIS A 40 13.06 -1.97 3.32
CA HIS A 40 12.77 -2.16 1.90
C HIS A 40 11.60 -1.27 1.47
N ILE A 41 11.66 -0.77 0.24
CA ILE A 41 10.55 -0.12 -0.46
C ILE A 41 10.04 -1.03 -1.57
N ILE A 42 8.71 -1.24 -1.61
CA ILE A 42 8.05 -2.18 -2.52
C ILE A 42 6.95 -1.44 -3.27
N ASP A 43 6.91 -1.55 -4.59
CA ASP A 43 5.82 -1.02 -5.40
C ASP A 43 4.62 -1.99 -5.40
N LEU A 44 3.48 -1.51 -4.93
CA LEU A 44 2.21 -2.23 -4.87
C LEU A 44 1.14 -1.60 -5.76
N SER A 45 1.52 -0.67 -6.67
CA SER A 45 0.57 0.13 -7.45
C SER A 45 -0.29 -0.70 -8.41
N HIS A 46 0.12 -1.91 -8.72
CA HIS A 46 -0.61 -2.82 -9.61
C HIS A 46 -1.79 -3.54 -8.94
N PHE A 47 -1.87 -3.56 -7.60
CA PHE A 47 -2.99 -4.17 -6.89
C PHE A 47 -4.26 -3.34 -7.02
N SER A 48 -5.39 -4.01 -7.22
CA SER A 48 -6.69 -3.37 -7.37
C SER A 48 -7.11 -2.65 -6.10
N ARG A 49 -7.58 -1.40 -6.25
CA ARG A 49 -8.02 -0.55 -5.15
C ARG A 49 -9.31 0.16 -5.51
N TRP A 50 -10.19 0.25 -4.52
CA TRP A 50 -11.47 0.93 -4.64
C TRP A 50 -11.66 1.95 -3.55
N ASP A 51 -12.11 3.13 -3.93
CA ASP A 51 -12.76 4.08 -3.05
C ASP A 51 -14.24 3.67 -2.92
N ILE A 52 -14.73 3.58 -1.70
CA ILE A 52 -16.08 3.14 -1.37
C ILE A 52 -16.75 4.28 -0.63
N GLN A 53 -17.83 4.81 -1.20
CA GLN A 53 -18.58 5.92 -0.63
C GLN A 53 -20.06 5.60 -0.57
N ASP A 54 -20.64 5.64 0.64
CA ASP A 54 -22.06 5.44 0.88
C ASP A 54 -22.49 6.08 2.20
N ASP A 55 -23.70 6.61 2.27
CA ASP A 55 -24.26 7.18 3.49
C ASP A 55 -24.54 6.11 4.56
N ALA A 56 -24.84 4.88 4.11
CA ALA A 56 -25.05 3.69 4.94
C ALA A 56 -23.90 2.69 4.74
N LEU A 57 -22.66 3.15 4.96
CA LEU A 57 -21.44 2.39 4.70
C LEU A 57 -21.38 1.03 5.41
N GLU A 58 -22.08 0.88 6.53
CA GLU A 58 -22.21 -0.37 7.29
C GLU A 58 -23.05 -1.45 6.57
N GLN A 59 -23.80 -1.09 5.52
CA GLN A 59 -24.55 -2.01 4.67
C GLN A 59 -23.77 -2.45 3.42
N VAL A 60 -22.59 -1.84 3.20
CA VAL A 60 -21.73 -2.18 2.07
C VAL A 60 -20.75 -3.27 2.47
N GLU A 61 -20.76 -4.39 1.76
CA GLU A 61 -19.88 -5.54 2.01
C GLU A 61 -18.97 -5.81 0.82
N PRO A 62 -17.78 -5.17 0.77
CA PRO A 62 -16.80 -5.42 -0.28
C PRO A 62 -16.38 -6.90 -0.26
N TYR A 63 -16.63 -7.62 -1.35
CA TYR A 63 -16.31 -9.06 -1.47
C TYR A 63 -16.84 -9.92 -0.31
N GLY A 64 -18.01 -9.57 0.22
CA GLY A 64 -18.65 -10.29 1.34
C GLY A 64 -18.05 -9.99 2.72
N SER A 65 -17.14 -9.03 2.81
CA SER A 65 -16.50 -8.61 4.06
C SER A 65 -17.10 -7.32 4.60
N LYS A 66 -17.22 -7.22 5.92
CA LYS A 66 -17.74 -6.00 6.54
C LYS A 66 -16.70 -4.89 6.60
N ILE A 67 -17.14 -3.67 6.30
CA ILE A 67 -16.33 -2.47 6.53
C ILE A 67 -16.22 -2.23 8.04
N PRO A 68 -15.02 -1.90 8.57
CA PRO A 68 -14.84 -1.60 10.00
C PRO A 68 -15.79 -0.51 10.52
N ALA A 69 -16.19 -0.62 11.79
CA ALA A 69 -17.20 0.27 12.35
C ALA A 69 -16.70 1.71 12.59
N LYS A 70 -15.42 1.89 12.91
CA LYS A 70 -14.85 3.20 13.28
C LYS A 70 -13.80 3.65 12.28
N PRO A 71 -13.70 4.97 11.99
CA PRO A 71 -12.58 5.53 11.25
C PRO A 71 -11.23 5.13 11.84
N GLY A 72 -10.26 4.88 10.97
CA GLY A 72 -8.92 4.41 11.36
C GLY A 72 -8.81 2.90 11.59
N GLN A 73 -9.92 2.18 11.72
CA GLN A 73 -9.88 0.72 11.81
C GLN A 73 -9.67 0.06 10.44
N ILE A 74 -8.99 -1.08 10.48
CA ILE A 74 -8.70 -1.93 9.32
C ILE A 74 -9.31 -3.32 9.54
N PHE A 75 -9.95 -3.85 8.51
CA PHE A 75 -10.20 -5.28 8.32
C PHE A 75 -9.12 -5.85 7.41
N MET A 76 -8.53 -6.97 7.76
CA MET A 76 -7.50 -7.64 6.98
C MET A 76 -7.77 -9.13 6.91
N ASP A 77 -7.78 -9.67 5.69
CA ASP A 77 -7.89 -11.09 5.40
C ASP A 77 -6.91 -11.44 4.25
N ILE A 78 -6.78 -12.71 3.88
CA ILE A 78 -5.75 -13.24 2.96
C ILE A 78 -5.53 -12.39 1.71
N ASN A 79 -6.57 -11.90 1.05
CA ASN A 79 -6.44 -11.10 -0.18
C ASN A 79 -7.16 -9.76 -0.12
N LEU A 80 -7.58 -9.34 1.06
CA LEU A 80 -8.42 -8.14 1.20
C LEU A 80 -8.01 -7.31 2.40
N LEU A 81 -7.81 -6.02 2.15
CA LEU A 81 -7.57 -5.02 3.17
C LEU A 81 -8.62 -3.93 3.03
N ILE A 82 -9.39 -3.66 4.08
CA ILE A 82 -10.41 -2.61 4.08
C ILE A 82 -10.12 -1.64 5.21
N GLY A 83 -9.93 -0.37 4.90
CA GLY A 83 -9.74 0.68 5.89
C GLY A 83 -10.88 1.68 5.87
N ARG A 84 -11.46 1.99 7.03
CA ARG A 84 -12.46 3.04 7.15
C ARG A 84 -11.81 4.40 7.30
N LEU A 85 -12.07 5.32 6.36
CA LEU A 85 -11.51 6.68 6.38
C LEU A 85 -12.34 7.63 7.25
N ASN A 86 -13.67 7.58 7.09
CA ASN A 86 -14.60 8.43 7.82
C ASN A 86 -15.99 7.78 7.91
N ARG A 87 -17.02 8.57 8.25
CA ARG A 87 -18.40 8.05 8.40
C ARG A 87 -18.94 7.41 7.12
N THR A 88 -18.63 7.98 5.96
CA THR A 88 -19.22 7.62 4.66
C THR A 88 -18.21 7.09 3.64
N GLN A 89 -16.94 6.89 4.04
CA GLN A 89 -15.88 6.51 3.10
C GLN A 89 -14.97 5.43 3.66
N ALA A 90 -14.64 4.47 2.82
CA ALA A 90 -13.64 3.44 3.05
C ALA A 90 -12.79 3.22 1.80
N ILE A 91 -11.63 2.60 1.96
CA ILE A 91 -10.80 2.11 0.85
C ILE A 91 -10.64 0.60 1.01
N ALA A 92 -10.76 -0.12 -0.10
CA ALA A 92 -10.44 -1.53 -0.16
C ALA A 92 -9.29 -1.79 -1.14
N TRP A 93 -8.38 -2.71 -0.77
CA TRP A 93 -7.31 -3.23 -1.61
C TRP A 93 -7.52 -4.73 -1.79
N HIS A 94 -7.31 -5.20 -3.01
CA HIS A 94 -7.39 -6.61 -3.30
C HIS A 94 -6.05 -7.13 -3.81
N PHE A 95 -5.48 -8.09 -3.12
CA PHE A 95 -4.13 -8.62 -3.33
C PHE A 95 -4.10 -9.97 -4.07
N ALA A 96 -5.25 -10.50 -4.49
CA ALA A 96 -5.24 -11.73 -5.28
C ALA A 96 -4.46 -11.53 -6.59
N PRO A 97 -3.79 -12.58 -7.10
CA PRO A 97 -3.09 -12.54 -8.39
C PRO A 97 -4.04 -12.26 -9.56
N GLU A 98 -5.27 -12.72 -9.45
CA GLU A 98 -6.30 -12.49 -10.45
C GLU A 98 -7.02 -11.18 -10.18
N LYS A 99 -7.30 -10.43 -11.26
CA LYS A 99 -8.09 -9.21 -11.14
C LYS A 99 -9.48 -9.56 -10.63
N PRO A 100 -9.90 -9.00 -9.49
CA PRO A 100 -11.23 -9.25 -8.98
C PRO A 100 -12.29 -8.61 -9.88
N VAL A 101 -13.47 -9.20 -9.88
CA VAL A 101 -14.64 -8.62 -10.55
C VAL A 101 -14.99 -7.31 -9.85
N PHE A 102 -15.05 -6.22 -10.61
CA PHE A 102 -15.42 -4.91 -10.08
C PHE A 102 -16.89 -4.91 -9.60
N PRO A 103 -17.16 -4.49 -8.36
CA PRO A 103 -18.54 -4.42 -7.87
C PRO A 103 -19.37 -3.43 -8.69
N GLN A 104 -20.50 -3.89 -9.23
CA GLN A 104 -21.38 -3.10 -10.10
C GLN A 104 -22.38 -2.28 -9.28
N THR A 105 -21.89 -1.52 -8.31
CA THR A 105 -22.71 -0.62 -7.48
C THR A 105 -22.15 0.79 -7.51
N LYS A 106 -23.01 1.78 -7.24
CA LYS A 106 -22.61 3.20 -7.23
C LYS A 106 -21.63 3.55 -6.10
N ALA A 107 -21.56 2.70 -5.07
CA ALA A 107 -20.69 2.93 -3.92
C ALA A 107 -19.21 2.80 -4.26
N PHE A 108 -18.84 2.06 -5.32
CA PHE A 108 -17.45 1.74 -5.64
C PHE A 108 -16.91 2.56 -6.80
N THR A 109 -15.69 3.09 -6.63
CA THR A 109 -14.91 3.75 -7.69
C THR A 109 -13.55 3.08 -7.79
N ASP A 110 -13.17 2.58 -8.97
CA ASP A 110 -11.81 2.04 -9.20
C ASP A 110 -10.79 3.18 -9.17
N ILE A 111 -9.90 3.14 -8.19
CA ILE A 111 -8.81 4.11 -8.01
C ILE A 111 -7.43 3.50 -8.27
N THR A 112 -7.38 2.30 -8.84
CA THR A 112 -6.12 1.57 -9.10
C THR A 112 -5.13 2.41 -9.90
N ASP A 113 -5.59 3.04 -10.98
CA ASP A 113 -4.74 3.88 -11.84
C ASP A 113 -4.62 5.34 -11.35
N ALA A 114 -5.46 5.77 -10.42
CA ALA A 114 -5.47 7.14 -9.89
C ALA A 114 -4.49 7.34 -8.73
N ALA A 115 -4.13 6.26 -8.03
CA ALA A 115 -3.30 6.30 -6.84
C ALA A 115 -2.02 5.46 -7.01
N VAL A 116 -0.95 5.90 -6.36
CA VAL A 116 0.23 5.08 -6.12
C VAL A 116 0.06 4.33 -4.81
N ALA A 117 0.65 3.14 -4.73
CA ALA A 117 0.75 2.37 -3.51
C ALA A 117 2.17 1.81 -3.35
N ILE A 118 2.76 2.04 -2.19
CA ILE A 118 4.06 1.48 -1.83
C ILE A 118 3.97 0.86 -0.44
N ALA A 119 4.80 -0.15 -0.18
CA ALA A 119 5.03 -0.64 1.18
C ALA A 119 6.47 -0.40 1.61
N LEU A 120 6.64 -0.11 2.90
CA LEU A 120 7.91 -0.07 3.60
C LEU A 120 7.93 -1.25 4.57
N THR A 121 8.94 -2.12 4.48
CA THR A 121 9.00 -3.33 5.30
C THR A 121 10.40 -3.53 5.88
N GLY A 122 10.50 -4.14 7.07
CA GLY A 122 11.76 -4.51 7.69
C GLY A 122 12.12 -3.68 8.92
N PRO A 123 13.38 -3.74 9.37
CA PRO A 123 13.85 -2.96 10.51
C PRO A 123 13.89 -1.46 10.16
N TRP A 124 13.89 -0.60 11.17
CA TRP A 124 13.98 0.88 11.07
C TRP A 124 12.88 1.55 10.22
N VAL A 125 11.80 0.85 9.89
CA VAL A 125 10.68 1.43 9.11
C VAL A 125 10.02 2.56 9.89
N PHE A 126 9.87 2.43 11.20
CA PHE A 126 9.28 3.48 12.05
C PHE A 126 10.23 4.63 12.29
N ASP A 127 11.54 4.40 12.51
CA ASP A 127 12.55 5.45 12.56
C ASP A 127 12.63 6.26 11.25
N LEU A 128 12.45 5.59 10.11
CA LEU A 128 12.35 6.22 8.81
C LEU A 128 11.06 7.05 8.72
N ALA A 129 9.94 6.50 9.19
CA ALA A 129 8.65 7.17 9.15
C ALA A 129 8.63 8.44 10.02
N GLU A 130 9.29 8.44 11.19
CA GLU A 130 9.42 9.61 12.06
C GLU A 130 10.10 10.81 11.37
N LYS A 131 10.98 10.57 10.40
CA LYS A 131 11.59 11.65 9.61
C LYS A 131 10.64 12.26 8.58
N LEU A 132 9.62 11.52 8.17
CA LEU A 132 8.75 11.88 7.05
C LEU A 132 7.32 12.20 7.46
N CYS A 133 6.93 11.84 8.68
CA CYS A 133 5.57 11.97 9.18
C CYS A 133 5.59 12.57 10.59
N ALA A 134 4.79 13.61 10.81
CA ALA A 134 4.63 14.21 12.14
C ALA A 134 3.62 13.44 13.03
N LEU A 135 2.92 12.46 12.48
CA LEU A 135 2.02 11.61 13.25
C LEU A 135 2.83 10.52 13.95
N ASP A 136 2.55 10.29 15.22
CA ASP A 136 3.11 9.15 15.94
C ASP A 136 2.47 7.84 15.44
N LEU A 137 3.23 7.11 14.62
CA LEU A 137 2.83 5.82 14.08
C LEU A 137 3.21 4.65 15.01
N SER A 138 3.96 4.94 16.06
CA SER A 138 4.43 3.97 17.07
C SER A 138 3.68 4.09 18.39
N GLU A 139 2.60 4.93 18.44
CA GLU A 139 1.82 5.19 19.65
C GLU A 139 1.39 3.89 20.34
N PRO A 140 1.79 3.68 21.62
CA PRO A 140 1.58 2.38 22.30
C PRO A 140 0.12 1.94 22.43
N ASP A 141 -0.81 2.91 22.44
CA ASP A 141 -2.24 2.64 22.55
C ASP A 141 -2.88 2.23 21.23
N LYS A 142 -2.16 2.37 20.12
CA LYS A 142 -2.60 1.94 18.79
C LYS A 142 -1.98 0.59 18.42
N ASN A 143 -2.78 -0.45 18.55
CA ASN A 143 -2.37 -1.79 18.13
C ASN A 143 -2.59 -1.96 16.61
N PRO A 144 -1.56 -2.31 15.81
CA PRO A 144 -1.74 -2.64 14.39
C PRO A 144 -2.67 -3.86 14.20
N PRO A 145 -3.42 -3.91 13.08
CA PRO A 145 -3.39 -2.92 12.00
C PRO A 145 -4.30 -1.71 12.24
N PHE A 146 -3.85 -0.53 11.85
CA PHE A 146 -4.67 0.70 11.86
C PHE A 146 -4.34 1.63 10.69
N LEU A 147 -5.24 2.57 10.41
CA LEU A 147 -5.15 3.54 9.32
C LEU A 147 -5.19 4.96 9.88
N VAL A 148 -4.26 5.78 9.40
CA VAL A 148 -4.30 7.23 9.63
C VAL A 148 -4.23 7.99 8.31
N GLN A 149 -4.71 9.23 8.32
CA GLN A 149 -4.65 10.13 7.18
C GLN A 149 -3.80 11.34 7.55
N GLY A 150 -2.80 11.62 6.74
CA GLY A 150 -1.90 12.74 7.00
C GLY A 150 -0.78 12.84 5.98
N PRO A 151 0.05 13.89 6.07
CA PRO A 151 1.20 14.03 5.20
C PRO A 151 2.29 13.01 5.56
N PHE A 152 2.85 12.38 4.53
CA PHE A 152 4.06 11.59 4.59
C PHE A 152 5.01 12.14 3.53
N SER A 153 6.23 12.57 3.90
CA SER A 153 7.13 13.32 3.01
C SER A 153 6.45 14.53 2.34
N HIS A 154 5.64 15.29 3.09
CA HIS A 154 4.82 16.43 2.64
C HIS A 154 3.69 16.08 1.64
N VAL A 155 3.52 14.80 1.29
CA VAL A 155 2.48 14.32 0.39
C VAL A 155 1.27 13.84 1.19
N PRO A 156 0.05 14.30 0.90
CA PRO A 156 -1.16 13.77 1.53
C PRO A 156 -1.33 12.28 1.25
N CYS A 157 -1.42 11.47 2.31
CA CYS A 157 -1.44 10.02 2.23
C CYS A 157 -2.52 9.38 3.09
N HIS A 158 -2.93 8.18 2.70
CA HIS A 158 -3.44 7.19 3.64
C HIS A 158 -2.26 6.32 4.07
N ILE A 159 -2.04 6.24 5.38
CA ILE A 159 -0.93 5.54 6.01
C ILE A 159 -1.51 4.31 6.74
N TRP A 160 -1.18 3.15 6.26
CA TRP A 160 -1.64 1.85 6.75
C TRP A 160 -0.54 1.24 7.59
N VAL A 161 -0.64 1.30 8.90
CA VAL A 161 0.28 0.60 9.80
C VAL A 161 -0.21 -0.83 9.93
N LEU A 162 0.49 -1.75 9.27
CA LEU A 162 0.07 -3.15 9.18
C LEU A 162 0.70 -4.01 10.29
N HIS A 163 1.90 -3.64 10.72
CA HIS A 163 2.60 -4.33 11.77
C HIS A 163 3.66 -3.44 12.41
N HIS A 164 3.83 -3.55 13.72
CA HIS A 164 4.81 -2.80 14.49
C HIS A 164 5.56 -3.73 15.44
N GLU A 165 6.72 -4.19 15.01
CA GLU A 165 7.73 -4.85 15.83
C GLU A 165 9.10 -4.30 15.41
N ASP A 166 10.06 -4.19 16.35
CA ASP A 166 11.36 -3.53 16.13
C ASP A 166 12.13 -4.04 14.89
N SER A 167 12.05 -5.33 14.62
CA SER A 167 12.74 -5.96 13.48
C SER A 167 11.85 -6.20 12.25
N ARG A 168 10.54 -6.01 12.37
CA ARG A 168 9.55 -6.40 11.37
C ARG A 168 8.46 -5.35 11.16
N GLY A 169 8.82 -4.08 11.07
CA GLY A 169 7.85 -3.03 10.76
C GLY A 169 7.24 -3.18 9.36
N CYS A 170 5.96 -2.82 9.21
CA CYS A 170 5.32 -2.68 7.91
C CYS A 170 4.35 -1.52 7.89
N ILE A 171 4.61 -0.59 6.98
CA ILE A 171 3.74 0.54 6.67
C ILE A 171 3.45 0.49 5.16
N ALA A 172 2.18 0.55 4.79
CA ALA A 172 1.80 0.79 3.40
C ALA A 172 1.25 2.21 3.24
N LEU A 173 1.55 2.83 2.11
CA LEU A 173 1.21 4.22 1.80
C LEU A 173 0.42 4.27 0.49
N THR A 174 -0.66 5.05 0.47
CA THR A 174 -1.32 5.44 -0.77
C THR A 174 -1.41 6.95 -0.87
N CYS A 175 -1.11 7.48 -2.05
CA CYS A 175 -1.28 8.88 -2.38
C CYS A 175 -1.70 9.03 -3.85
N SER A 176 -2.03 10.25 -4.27
CA SER A 176 -2.32 10.51 -5.68
C SER A 176 -1.12 10.17 -6.57
N ARG A 177 -1.40 9.59 -7.74
CA ARG A 177 -0.43 9.14 -8.73
C ARG A 177 0.63 10.20 -9.08
N GLY A 178 0.24 11.48 -9.13
CA GLY A 178 1.16 12.58 -9.46
C GLY A 178 2.29 12.78 -8.47
N TYR A 179 2.15 12.31 -7.24
CA TYR A 179 3.17 12.45 -6.18
C TYR A 179 4.12 11.25 -6.05
N ALA A 180 4.03 10.27 -6.96
CA ALA A 180 4.84 9.04 -6.86
C ALA A 180 6.35 9.33 -6.78
N GLY A 181 6.84 10.24 -7.62
CA GLY A 181 8.26 10.63 -7.65
C GLY A 181 8.71 11.27 -6.34
N ASP A 182 7.95 12.23 -5.84
CA ASP A 182 8.27 12.95 -4.60
C ASP A 182 8.25 12.01 -3.39
N MET A 183 7.23 11.15 -3.32
CA MET A 183 7.11 10.14 -2.27
C MET A 183 8.30 9.16 -2.28
N VAL A 184 8.63 8.59 -3.43
CA VAL A 184 9.73 7.62 -3.56
C VAL A 184 11.08 8.28 -3.23
N ASN A 185 11.34 9.48 -3.75
CA ASN A 185 12.58 10.19 -3.49
C ASN A 185 12.72 10.52 -2.00
N GLY A 186 11.68 11.05 -1.35
CA GLY A 186 11.68 11.35 0.07
C GLY A 186 11.95 10.11 0.93
N VAL A 187 11.31 8.99 0.61
CA VAL A 187 11.52 7.71 1.31
C VAL A 187 12.96 7.20 1.12
N LEU A 188 13.49 7.22 -0.10
CA LEU A 188 14.85 6.76 -0.38
C LEU A 188 15.90 7.64 0.29
N GLU A 189 15.72 8.96 0.29
CA GLU A 189 16.61 9.90 0.95
C GLU A 189 16.61 9.71 2.47
N ALA A 190 15.44 9.66 3.09
CA ALA A 190 15.31 9.44 4.53
C ALA A 190 15.86 8.10 4.98
N GLY A 191 15.67 7.04 4.17
CA GLY A 191 16.10 5.68 4.47
C GLY A 191 17.57 5.37 4.12
N ALA A 192 18.27 6.30 3.46
CA ALA A 192 19.64 6.07 2.97
C ALA A 192 20.63 5.65 4.06
N GLN A 193 20.51 6.22 5.27
CA GLN A 193 21.39 5.87 6.41
C GLN A 193 21.25 4.42 6.86
N TRP A 194 20.09 3.78 6.63
CA TRP A 194 19.85 2.37 6.95
C TRP A 194 19.96 1.46 5.73
N GLY A 195 20.41 2.00 4.58
CA GLY A 195 20.59 1.24 3.36
C GLY A 195 19.29 0.71 2.78
N ILE A 196 18.23 1.54 2.76
CA ILE A 196 16.94 1.17 2.13
C ILE A 196 17.15 0.72 0.70
N LEU A 197 16.55 -0.41 0.34
CA LEU A 197 16.63 -0.98 -1.00
C LEU A 197 15.26 -1.28 -1.57
N PRO A 198 15.13 -1.28 -2.92
CA PRO A 198 13.94 -1.77 -3.58
C PRO A 198 13.82 -3.29 -3.40
N GLU A 199 12.60 -3.75 -3.18
CA GLU A 199 12.27 -5.16 -3.16
C GLU A 199 10.96 -5.40 -3.93
N GLY A 200 10.70 -6.67 -4.29
CA GLY A 200 9.57 -7.03 -5.12
C GLY A 200 8.35 -7.52 -4.35
N GLU A 201 7.28 -7.77 -5.08
CA GLU A 201 6.00 -8.23 -4.54
C GLU A 201 6.14 -9.50 -3.69
N ASP A 202 7.01 -10.46 -4.10
CA ASP A 202 7.22 -11.72 -3.37
C ASP A 202 7.59 -11.46 -1.89
N ARG A 203 8.34 -10.38 -1.62
CA ARG A 203 8.72 -9.98 -0.26
C ARG A 203 7.51 -9.52 0.56
N PHE A 204 6.65 -8.70 -0.03
CA PHE A 204 5.45 -8.22 0.64
C PHE A 204 4.49 -9.38 0.93
N ARG A 205 4.27 -10.28 -0.03
CA ARG A 205 3.44 -11.47 0.16
C ARG A 205 3.98 -12.38 1.28
N SER A 206 5.28 -12.67 1.25
CA SER A 206 5.92 -13.45 2.31
C SER A 206 5.80 -12.78 3.67
N TRP A 207 5.87 -11.46 3.71
CA TRP A 207 5.74 -10.68 4.93
C TRP A 207 4.30 -10.76 5.48
N MET A 208 3.29 -10.68 4.60
CA MET A 208 1.88 -10.81 4.95
C MET A 208 1.45 -12.26 5.27
N GLY A 209 2.32 -13.25 5.02
CA GLY A 209 2.00 -14.66 5.19
C GLY A 209 1.12 -15.25 4.08
N TRP A 210 1.18 -14.66 2.87
CA TRP A 210 0.38 -15.04 1.70
C TRP A 210 1.16 -15.81 0.64
#